data_b68252b1e71ef86c9a1c75304b9c21a4
#
_entry.id   b68252b1e71ef86c9a1c75304b9c21a4
#
_cell.length_a   1.000
_cell.length_b   1.000
_cell.length_c   1.000
_cell.angle_alpha   90.00
_cell.angle_beta   90.00
_cell.angle_gamma   90.00
#
_symmetry.space_group_name_H-M   'P 1'
#
loop_
_entity.id
_entity.type
_entity.pdbx_description
1 polymer ?
#
loop_
_entity_poly.entity_id
_entity_poly.type
_entity_poly.pdbx_seq_one_letter_code
_entity_poly.pdbx_strand_id
1 'polypeptide(L)'
;GSLYVRCLSQSIDFTGGRNFKVQFENAVEPEQVRELIASKFGDSNVSVIAIGTDKKTVRISTNYRIEEEGNNVDSEIEAYLYETLKPVLTQNITLETFIDRENHTGGSIVSSQKVGPSIADDIKTSAMWSVVLALIAIGLYILIRFRNIAYSVGSVVALTSDTLMILGAYSLCWGWMPFSLEIDQTFIGAILTAIGYSINDKVVIFDRVREFFGLYPK
;
A
#
# COMPACT_ATOMS: atom_id res chain seq x y z
N GLY A 1 10.74 12.78 12.66
CA GLY A 1 11.43 11.76 13.39
C GLY A 1 11.12 10.32 13.01
N SER A 2 9.86 9.88 13.06
CA SER A 2 9.50 8.47 12.81
C SER A 2 9.72 8.02 11.35
N LEU A 3 9.52 8.89 10.40
CA LEU A 3 9.76 8.64 8.96
C LEU A 3 11.23 8.34 8.63
N TYR A 4 12.16 8.81 9.46
CA TYR A 4 13.60 8.60 9.25
C TYR A 4 14.13 7.33 9.94
N VAL A 5 13.44 6.85 10.96
CA VAL A 5 13.85 5.70 11.78
C VAL A 5 13.21 4.38 11.32
N ARG A 6 12.00 4.46 10.74
CA ARG A 6 11.27 3.30 10.22
C ARG A 6 10.87 3.60 8.78
N CYS A 7 11.48 2.91 7.81
CA CYS A 7 11.09 3.01 6.41
C CYS A 7 9.60 2.67 6.27
N LEU A 8 8.88 3.49 5.50
CA LEU A 8 7.51 3.17 5.08
C LEU A 8 7.53 1.89 4.25
N SER A 9 6.73 0.90 4.63
CA SER A 9 6.59 -0.32 3.86
C SER A 9 5.83 -0.01 2.56
N GLN A 10 6.51 -0.16 1.44
CA GLN A 10 5.93 0.06 0.11
C GLN A 10 5.45 -1.27 -0.45
N SER A 11 4.25 -1.27 -1.05
CA SER A 11 3.73 -2.43 -1.76
C SER A 11 4.46 -2.62 -3.10
N ILE A 12 4.19 -3.74 -3.77
CA ILE A 12 4.71 -4.00 -5.12
C ILE A 12 4.25 -2.97 -6.16
N ASP A 13 3.19 -2.22 -5.90
CA ASP A 13 2.72 -1.15 -6.77
C ASP A 13 3.78 -0.06 -6.97
N PHE A 14 4.64 0.14 -5.96
CA PHE A 14 5.70 1.16 -5.97
C PHE A 14 7.11 0.59 -6.13
N THR A 15 7.31 -0.69 -5.80
CA THR A 15 8.64 -1.33 -5.86
C THR A 15 8.79 -2.26 -7.06
N GLY A 16 7.69 -2.64 -7.68
CA GLY A 16 7.63 -3.77 -8.59
C GLY A 16 7.73 -5.10 -7.84
N GLY A 17 7.19 -6.16 -8.39
CA GLY A 17 7.24 -7.47 -7.78
C GLY A 17 6.05 -8.35 -8.14
N ARG A 18 6.01 -9.52 -7.50
CA ARG A 18 4.89 -10.45 -7.56
C ARG A 18 4.27 -10.60 -6.18
N ASN A 19 2.96 -10.58 -6.12
CA ASN A 19 2.16 -10.92 -4.94
C ASN A 19 1.44 -12.23 -5.18
N PHE A 20 1.69 -13.20 -4.32
CA PHE A 20 0.92 -14.43 -4.26
C PHE A 20 0.07 -14.41 -2.99
N LYS A 21 -1.23 -14.53 -3.15
CA LYS A 21 -2.12 -14.75 -2.03
C LYS A 21 -2.35 -16.24 -1.91
N VAL A 22 -1.81 -16.83 -0.85
CA VAL A 22 -1.87 -18.27 -0.59
C VAL A 22 -2.78 -18.53 0.60
N GLN A 23 -3.74 -19.40 0.43
CA GLN A 23 -4.60 -19.86 1.51
C GLN A 23 -4.12 -21.22 1.97
N PHE A 24 -3.92 -21.39 3.28
CA PHE A 24 -3.54 -22.65 3.92
C PHE A 24 -4.75 -23.27 4.62
N GLU A 25 -4.71 -24.58 4.82
CA GLU A 25 -5.75 -25.29 5.58
C GLU A 25 -5.68 -24.98 7.07
N ASN A 26 -4.44 -24.88 7.58
CA ASN A 26 -4.15 -24.55 8.98
C ASN A 26 -3.60 -23.13 9.10
N ALA A 27 -3.73 -22.54 10.28
CA ALA A 27 -3.08 -21.26 10.58
C ALA A 27 -1.56 -21.42 10.50
N VAL A 28 -0.89 -20.49 9.82
CA VAL A 28 0.57 -20.47 9.67
C VAL A 28 1.14 -19.17 10.22
N GLU A 29 2.35 -19.27 10.77
CA GLU A 29 3.08 -18.07 11.21
C GLU A 29 3.77 -17.44 9.99
N PRO A 30 3.49 -16.15 9.68
CA PRO A 30 4.06 -15.47 8.52
C PRO A 30 5.59 -15.48 8.49
N GLU A 31 6.21 -15.40 9.65
CA GLU A 31 7.67 -15.38 9.77
C GLU A 31 8.28 -16.72 9.35
N GLN A 32 7.67 -17.85 9.72
CA GLN A 32 8.10 -19.17 9.29
C GLN A 32 8.03 -19.32 7.76
N VAL A 33 6.95 -18.84 7.15
CA VAL A 33 6.77 -18.84 5.70
C VAL A 33 7.83 -17.93 5.04
N ARG A 34 8.10 -16.76 5.63
CA ARG A 34 9.12 -15.82 5.14
C ARG A 34 10.52 -16.45 5.13
N GLU A 35 10.90 -17.11 6.22
CA GLU A 35 12.22 -17.78 6.31
C GLU A 35 12.39 -18.90 5.28
N LEU A 36 11.35 -19.71 5.07
CA LEU A 36 11.37 -20.78 4.06
C LEU A 36 11.56 -20.20 2.65
N ILE A 37 10.83 -19.13 2.31
CA ILE A 37 10.91 -18.50 0.99
C ILE A 37 12.26 -17.78 0.84
N ALA A 38 12.70 -17.00 1.82
CA ALA A 38 13.96 -16.28 1.77
C ALA A 38 15.15 -17.21 1.60
N SER A 39 15.15 -18.38 2.25
CA SER A 39 16.21 -19.38 2.11
C SER A 39 16.35 -19.97 0.71
N LYS A 40 15.24 -20.03 -0.05
CA LYS A 40 15.16 -20.62 -1.38
C LYS A 40 15.28 -19.58 -2.50
N PHE A 41 14.67 -18.40 -2.32
CA PHE A 41 14.66 -17.33 -3.33
C PHE A 41 15.91 -16.42 -3.28
N GLY A 42 16.85 -16.69 -2.38
CA GLY A 42 18.10 -15.94 -2.26
C GLY A 42 17.90 -14.50 -1.76
N ASP A 43 18.69 -13.56 -2.30
CA ASP A 43 18.66 -12.13 -1.90
C ASP A 43 17.43 -11.34 -2.37
N SER A 44 16.39 -12.01 -2.87
CA SER A 44 15.16 -11.33 -3.26
C SER A 44 14.44 -10.77 -2.02
N ASN A 45 13.92 -9.54 -2.14
CA ASN A 45 13.10 -8.97 -1.09
C ASN A 45 11.82 -9.77 -0.95
N VAL A 46 11.68 -10.48 0.16
CA VAL A 46 10.52 -11.30 0.48
C VAL A 46 9.78 -10.69 1.67
N SER A 47 8.53 -10.34 1.47
CA SER A 47 7.61 -9.92 2.51
C SER A 47 6.46 -10.93 2.60
N VAL A 48 6.16 -11.38 3.80
CA VAL A 48 5.04 -12.30 4.06
C VAL A 48 4.15 -11.71 5.14
N ILE A 49 2.88 -11.53 4.81
CA ILE A 49 1.91 -10.86 5.67
C ILE A 49 0.65 -11.71 5.77
N ALA A 50 0.17 -11.95 7.01
CA ALA A 50 -1.11 -12.61 7.21
C ALA A 50 -2.27 -11.69 6.80
N ILE A 51 -3.26 -12.26 6.13
CA ILE A 51 -4.50 -11.60 5.77
C ILE A 51 -5.62 -12.23 6.60
N GLY A 52 -6.29 -11.40 7.41
CA GLY A 52 -7.32 -11.87 8.32
C GLY A 52 -6.77 -12.27 9.68
N THR A 53 -7.68 -12.52 10.62
CA THR A 53 -7.35 -12.87 12.01
C THR A 53 -7.13 -14.35 12.21
N ASP A 54 -7.52 -15.18 11.25
CA ASP A 54 -7.42 -16.64 11.27
C ASP A 54 -6.03 -17.16 10.89
N LYS A 55 -5.15 -16.27 10.36
CA LYS A 55 -3.80 -16.60 9.88
C LYS A 55 -3.74 -17.75 8.86
N LYS A 56 -4.84 -18.03 8.21
CA LYS A 56 -4.91 -19.08 7.18
C LYS A 56 -4.53 -18.57 5.80
N THR A 57 -4.68 -17.27 5.57
CA THR A 57 -4.33 -16.65 4.30
C THR A 57 -3.13 -15.75 4.49
N VAL A 58 -2.13 -15.92 3.66
CA VAL A 58 -0.94 -15.05 3.65
C VAL A 58 -0.72 -14.44 2.28
N ARG A 59 -0.24 -13.21 2.27
CA ARG A 59 0.26 -12.56 1.06
C ARG A 59 1.79 -12.65 1.06
N ILE A 60 2.34 -13.22 0.01
CA ILE A 60 3.76 -13.36 -0.22
C ILE A 60 4.13 -12.40 -1.33
N SER A 61 4.96 -11.41 -1.02
CA SER A 61 5.47 -10.44 -1.98
C SER A 61 6.94 -10.69 -2.23
N THR A 62 7.35 -10.77 -3.49
CA THR A 62 8.75 -11.00 -3.88
C THR A 62 9.06 -10.30 -5.19
N ASN A 63 10.32 -9.84 -5.34
CA ASN A 63 10.84 -9.30 -6.60
C ASN A 63 11.67 -10.35 -7.39
N TYR A 64 11.61 -11.63 -7.02
CA TYR A 64 12.35 -12.70 -7.66
C TYR A 64 12.03 -12.79 -9.16
N ARG A 65 13.07 -12.74 -9.99
CA ARG A 65 13.00 -12.79 -11.48
C ARG A 65 11.94 -11.84 -12.08
N ILE A 66 11.78 -10.65 -11.50
CA ILE A 66 10.75 -9.70 -11.94
C ILE A 66 11.04 -9.09 -13.31
N GLU A 67 12.31 -9.02 -13.69
CA GLU A 67 12.77 -8.49 -14.98
C GLU A 67 12.56 -9.46 -16.14
N GLU A 68 12.34 -10.74 -15.83
CA GLU A 68 12.12 -11.75 -16.84
C GLU A 68 10.65 -11.73 -17.31
N GLU A 69 10.47 -11.53 -18.61
CA GLU A 69 9.17 -11.56 -19.28
C GLU A 69 8.98 -12.90 -20.01
N GLY A 70 7.90 -13.61 -19.70
CA GLY A 70 7.53 -14.86 -20.38
C GLY A 70 6.39 -15.57 -19.64
N ASN A 71 5.47 -16.15 -20.40
CA ASN A 71 4.36 -16.92 -19.83
C ASN A 71 4.82 -18.15 -19.04
N ASN A 72 6.01 -18.68 -19.35
CA ASN A 72 6.56 -19.84 -18.65
C ASN A 72 7.20 -19.47 -17.31
N VAL A 73 7.70 -18.24 -17.16
CA VAL A 73 8.38 -17.78 -15.93
C VAL A 73 7.42 -17.76 -14.74
N ASP A 74 6.19 -17.32 -14.96
CA ASP A 74 5.20 -17.26 -13.89
C ASP A 74 4.82 -18.66 -13.41
N SER A 75 4.64 -19.62 -14.33
CA SER A 75 4.38 -21.02 -13.98
C SER A 75 5.57 -21.69 -13.27
N GLU A 76 6.81 -21.39 -13.68
CA GLU A 76 8.02 -21.87 -13.01
C GLU A 76 8.11 -21.34 -11.58
N ILE A 77 7.78 -20.06 -11.37
CA ILE A 77 7.81 -19.45 -10.04
C ILE A 77 6.70 -20.03 -9.15
N GLU A 78 5.49 -20.27 -9.67
CA GLU A 78 4.41 -20.93 -8.93
C GLU A 78 4.80 -22.36 -8.54
N ALA A 79 5.44 -23.11 -9.44
CA ALA A 79 5.98 -24.44 -9.13
C ALA A 79 7.09 -24.40 -8.08
N TYR A 80 7.98 -23.41 -8.17
CA TYR A 80 9.05 -23.21 -7.21
C TYR A 80 8.52 -22.80 -5.82
N LEU A 81 7.48 -21.97 -5.80
CA LEU A 81 6.77 -21.59 -4.58
C LEU A 81 6.11 -22.81 -3.92
N TYR A 82 5.46 -23.68 -4.72
CA TYR A 82 4.91 -24.94 -4.24
C TYR A 82 5.97 -25.83 -3.57
N GLU A 83 7.10 -26.05 -4.24
CA GLU A 83 8.20 -26.84 -3.69
C GLU A 83 8.76 -26.25 -2.38
N THR A 84 8.79 -24.93 -2.28
CA THR A 84 9.27 -24.22 -1.09
C THR A 84 8.29 -24.32 0.07
N LEU A 85 6.98 -24.29 -0.21
CA LEU A 85 5.91 -24.33 0.80
C LEU A 85 5.50 -25.74 1.19
N LYS A 86 5.97 -26.79 0.51
CA LYS A 86 5.66 -28.19 0.84
C LYS A 86 5.70 -28.54 2.33
N PRO A 87 6.67 -28.06 3.14
CA PRO A 87 6.72 -28.37 4.56
C PRO A 87 5.57 -27.83 5.38
N VAL A 88 4.86 -26.81 4.86
CA VAL A 88 3.76 -26.09 5.55
C VAL A 88 2.41 -26.45 4.94
N LEU A 89 2.42 -27.05 3.74
CA LEU A 89 1.22 -27.53 3.07
C LEU A 89 0.76 -28.89 3.66
N THR A 90 -0.52 -29.19 3.54
CA THR A 90 -1.07 -30.49 3.94
C THR A 90 -0.55 -31.58 2.99
N GLN A 91 -0.25 -32.79 3.50
CA GLN A 91 0.50 -33.84 2.79
C GLN A 91 -0.10 -34.37 1.47
N ASN A 92 -1.32 -33.99 1.12
CA ASN A 92 -2.02 -34.52 -0.05
C ASN A 92 -2.28 -33.50 -1.18
N ILE A 93 -1.58 -32.35 -1.17
CA ILE A 93 -1.77 -31.33 -2.19
C ILE A 93 -0.80 -31.58 -3.35
N THR A 94 -1.34 -31.67 -4.57
CA THR A 94 -0.55 -31.73 -5.79
C THR A 94 -0.27 -30.31 -6.32
N LEU A 95 0.71 -30.20 -7.22
CA LEU A 95 1.01 -28.92 -7.87
C LEU A 95 -0.23 -28.36 -8.61
N GLU A 96 -0.99 -29.22 -9.27
CA GLU A 96 -2.24 -28.86 -9.97
C GLU A 96 -3.28 -28.27 -9.02
N THR A 97 -3.48 -28.89 -7.87
CA THR A 97 -4.41 -28.39 -6.83
C THR A 97 -3.91 -27.07 -6.21
N PHE A 98 -2.60 -26.92 -6.05
CA PHE A 98 -2.01 -25.70 -5.49
C PHE A 98 -2.16 -24.49 -6.42
N ILE A 99 -2.07 -24.71 -7.74
CA ILE A 99 -2.23 -23.66 -8.76
C ILE A 99 -3.71 -23.41 -9.10
N ASP A 100 -4.61 -24.35 -8.77
CA ASP A 100 -6.03 -24.21 -9.02
C ASP A 100 -6.63 -23.07 -8.19
N ARG A 101 -7.05 -22.02 -8.88
CA ARG A 101 -7.61 -20.80 -8.27
C ARG A 101 -9.11 -20.92 -7.93
N GLU A 102 -9.76 -22.00 -8.31
CA GLU A 102 -11.18 -22.24 -8.05
C GLU A 102 -11.41 -23.18 -6.87
N ASN A 103 -10.48 -24.10 -6.63
CA ASN A 103 -10.61 -25.09 -5.58
C ASN A 103 -9.55 -24.87 -4.50
N HIS A 104 -9.96 -24.30 -3.37
CA HIS A 104 -9.07 -23.89 -2.28
C HIS A 104 -8.90 -24.93 -1.17
N THR A 105 -9.15 -26.21 -1.46
CA THR A 105 -9.01 -27.28 -0.49
C THR A 105 -7.55 -27.61 -0.19
N GLY A 106 -7.16 -27.48 1.08
CA GLY A 106 -5.88 -27.96 1.60
C GLY A 106 -4.67 -27.03 1.44
N GLY A 107 -4.80 -25.98 0.67
CA GLY A 107 -3.76 -24.99 0.39
C GLY A 107 -3.61 -24.70 -1.10
N SER A 108 -3.89 -23.47 -1.50
CA SER A 108 -3.82 -23.07 -2.92
C SER A 108 -3.48 -21.59 -3.08
N ILE A 109 -3.02 -21.23 -4.27
CA ILE A 109 -2.87 -19.83 -4.69
C ILE A 109 -4.27 -19.29 -5.02
N VAL A 110 -4.76 -18.35 -4.20
CA VAL A 110 -6.03 -17.67 -4.42
C VAL A 110 -5.93 -16.61 -5.52
N SER A 111 -4.81 -15.88 -5.53
CA SER A 111 -4.53 -14.87 -6.56
C SER A 111 -3.04 -14.66 -6.72
N SER A 112 -2.65 -14.34 -7.96
CA SER A 112 -1.29 -13.92 -8.31
C SER A 112 -1.38 -12.59 -9.03
N GLN A 113 -0.54 -11.64 -8.65
CA GLN A 113 -0.44 -10.31 -9.27
C GLN A 113 1.02 -10.01 -9.56
N LYS A 114 1.31 -9.46 -10.73
CA LYS A 114 2.64 -9.03 -11.14
C LYS A 114 2.59 -7.55 -11.51
N VAL A 115 3.52 -6.78 -10.95
CA VAL A 115 3.76 -5.39 -11.33
C VAL A 115 5.21 -5.28 -11.81
N GLY A 116 5.39 -4.97 -13.08
CA GLY A 116 6.72 -4.76 -13.65
C GLY A 116 7.38 -3.50 -13.07
N PRO A 117 8.73 -3.43 -13.05
CA PRO A 117 9.45 -2.28 -12.50
C PRO A 117 9.09 -0.95 -13.18
N SER A 118 8.94 -0.95 -14.50
CA SER A 118 8.55 0.23 -15.27
C SER A 118 7.15 0.75 -14.89
N ILE A 119 6.20 -0.17 -14.70
CA ILE A 119 4.83 0.17 -14.26
C ILE A 119 4.85 0.72 -12.84
N ALA A 120 5.64 0.14 -11.94
CA ALA A 120 5.79 0.61 -10.58
C ALA A 120 6.36 2.05 -10.53
N ASP A 121 7.37 2.35 -11.35
CA ASP A 121 7.93 3.70 -11.45
C ASP A 121 6.93 4.71 -12.02
N ASP A 122 6.13 4.32 -13.01
CA ASP A 122 5.06 5.15 -13.56
C ASP A 122 3.97 5.44 -12.52
N ILE A 123 3.55 4.42 -11.75
CA ILE A 123 2.58 4.57 -10.65
C ILE A 123 3.14 5.51 -9.58
N LYS A 124 4.38 5.34 -9.17
CA LYS A 124 5.06 6.18 -8.17
C LYS A 124 5.12 7.64 -8.61
N THR A 125 5.55 7.87 -9.83
CA THR A 125 5.64 9.23 -10.40
C THR A 125 4.28 9.87 -10.53
N SER A 126 3.29 9.14 -11.03
CA SER A 126 1.90 9.61 -11.16
C SER A 126 1.26 9.89 -9.81
N ALA A 127 1.52 9.07 -8.78
CA ALA A 127 1.04 9.29 -7.43
C ALA A 127 1.59 10.60 -6.82
N MET A 128 2.89 10.87 -6.99
CA MET A 128 3.49 12.12 -6.52
C MET A 128 2.88 13.34 -7.24
N TRP A 129 2.76 13.28 -8.56
CA TRP A 129 2.17 14.37 -9.33
C TRP A 129 0.70 14.60 -9.00
N SER A 130 -0.08 13.55 -8.74
CA SER A 130 -1.49 13.67 -8.37
C SER A 130 -1.68 14.45 -7.06
N VAL A 131 -0.85 14.20 -6.06
CA VAL A 131 -0.90 14.94 -4.78
C VAL A 131 -0.49 16.41 -4.98
N VAL A 132 0.59 16.66 -5.72
CA VAL A 132 1.04 18.04 -6.01
C VAL A 132 -0.03 18.82 -6.78
N LEU A 133 -0.59 18.24 -7.84
CA LEU A 133 -1.65 18.87 -8.63
C LEU A 133 -2.92 19.11 -7.80
N ALA A 134 -3.29 18.19 -6.91
CA ALA A 134 -4.41 18.37 -6.00
C ALA A 134 -4.19 19.57 -5.06
N LEU A 135 -3.00 19.70 -4.46
CA LEU A 135 -2.67 20.83 -3.59
C LEU A 135 -2.68 22.16 -4.34
N ILE A 136 -2.16 22.20 -5.57
CA ILE A 136 -2.20 23.39 -6.43
C ILE A 136 -3.65 23.77 -6.76
N ALA A 137 -4.45 22.80 -7.22
CA ALA A 137 -5.85 23.03 -7.57
C ALA A 137 -6.66 23.57 -6.37
N ILE A 138 -6.44 22.99 -5.19
CA ILE A 138 -7.07 23.44 -3.95
C ILE A 138 -6.60 24.84 -3.58
N GLY A 139 -5.30 25.12 -3.66
CA GLY A 139 -4.77 26.45 -3.38
C GLY A 139 -5.36 27.51 -4.30
N LEU A 140 -5.49 27.22 -5.59
CA LEU A 140 -6.14 28.09 -6.57
C LEU A 140 -7.65 28.29 -6.28
N TYR A 141 -8.35 27.19 -5.95
CA TYR A 141 -9.75 27.25 -5.56
C TYR A 141 -9.97 28.20 -4.37
N ILE A 142 -9.17 28.08 -3.33
CA ILE A 142 -9.25 28.94 -2.14
C ILE A 142 -8.89 30.38 -2.48
N LEU A 143 -7.87 30.61 -3.33
CA LEU A 143 -7.49 31.94 -3.78
C LEU A 143 -8.64 32.64 -4.51
N ILE A 144 -9.30 31.95 -5.41
CA ILE A 144 -10.45 32.49 -6.17
C ILE A 144 -11.64 32.73 -5.23
N ARG A 145 -11.93 31.79 -4.32
CA ARG A 145 -13.08 31.83 -3.43
C ARG A 145 -12.99 32.94 -2.39
N PHE A 146 -11.82 33.15 -1.80
CA PHE A 146 -11.60 34.12 -0.71
C PHE A 146 -10.90 35.41 -1.16
N ARG A 147 -10.32 35.41 -2.38
CA ARG A 147 -9.57 36.54 -2.95
C ARG A 147 -8.46 37.06 -2.02
N ASN A 148 -7.87 36.19 -1.21
CA ASN A 148 -6.83 36.53 -0.27
C ASN A 148 -5.75 35.44 -0.28
N ILE A 149 -4.51 35.85 -0.57
CA ILE A 149 -3.36 34.94 -0.69
C ILE A 149 -3.06 34.27 0.66
N ALA A 150 -3.27 34.96 1.79
CA ALA A 150 -3.02 34.38 3.11
C ALA A 150 -3.85 33.14 3.39
N TYR A 151 -5.16 33.13 3.01
CA TYR A 151 -6.00 31.95 3.15
C TYR A 151 -5.56 30.81 2.22
N SER A 152 -5.13 31.10 1.00
CA SER A 152 -4.64 30.10 0.06
C SER A 152 -3.35 29.44 0.56
N VAL A 153 -2.37 30.22 0.95
CA VAL A 153 -1.11 29.69 1.49
C VAL A 153 -1.34 28.95 2.79
N GLY A 154 -2.13 29.50 3.70
CA GLY A 154 -2.47 28.86 4.97
C GLY A 154 -3.15 27.50 4.78
N SER A 155 -4.06 27.38 3.80
CA SER A 155 -4.72 26.11 3.51
C SER A 155 -3.77 25.06 2.94
N VAL A 156 -2.88 25.45 2.01
CA VAL A 156 -1.90 24.51 1.44
C VAL A 156 -0.94 23.99 2.51
N VAL A 157 -0.43 24.90 3.38
CA VAL A 157 0.43 24.50 4.50
C VAL A 157 -0.29 23.55 5.46
N ALA A 158 -1.55 23.86 5.80
CA ALA A 158 -2.35 23.03 6.70
C ALA A 158 -2.64 21.65 6.08
N LEU A 159 -2.99 21.56 4.78
CA LEU A 159 -3.23 20.29 4.08
C LEU A 159 -1.94 19.45 3.97
N THR A 160 -0.81 20.10 3.74
CA THR A 160 0.50 19.43 3.75
C THR A 160 0.80 18.85 5.13
N SER A 161 0.51 19.61 6.19
CA SER A 161 0.66 19.14 7.57
C SER A 161 -0.24 17.95 7.88
N ASP A 162 -1.52 17.98 7.44
CA ASP A 162 -2.45 16.87 7.62
C ASP A 162 -1.94 15.60 6.90
N THR A 163 -1.45 15.74 5.66
CA THR A 163 -0.85 14.64 4.90
C THR A 163 0.35 14.04 5.61
N LEU A 164 1.26 14.89 6.13
CA LEU A 164 2.42 14.45 6.89
C LEU A 164 2.02 13.77 8.21
N MET A 165 0.95 14.21 8.83
CA MET A 165 0.42 13.58 10.05
C MET A 165 -0.13 12.18 9.76
N ILE A 166 -0.87 11.98 8.65
CA ILE A 166 -1.35 10.67 8.21
C ILE A 166 -0.18 9.73 7.93
N LEU A 167 0.81 10.18 7.16
CA LEU A 167 2.02 9.39 6.89
C LEU A 167 2.80 9.06 8.17
N GLY A 168 2.88 10.01 9.10
CA GLY A 168 3.49 9.80 10.40
C GLY A 168 2.76 8.76 11.25
N ALA A 169 1.43 8.78 11.26
CA ALA A 169 0.61 7.80 11.94
C ALA A 169 0.80 6.40 11.34
N TYR A 170 0.81 6.27 10.01
CA TYR A 170 1.10 5.00 9.33
C TYR A 170 2.47 4.46 9.69
N SER A 171 3.51 5.30 9.68
CA SER A 171 4.87 4.92 10.07
C SER A 171 5.00 4.50 11.54
N LEU A 172 4.25 5.12 12.46
CA LEU A 172 4.24 4.78 13.87
C LEU A 172 3.49 3.47 14.16
N CYS A 173 2.36 3.26 13.50
CA CYS A 173 1.52 2.09 13.68
C CYS A 173 2.07 0.84 12.98
N TRP A 174 3.01 1.01 12.04
CA TRP A 174 3.64 -0.11 11.34
C TRP A 174 4.34 -1.06 12.31
N GLY A 175 4.01 -2.35 12.22
CA GLY A 175 4.54 -3.40 13.09
C GLY A 175 3.85 -3.52 14.46
N TRP A 176 2.89 -2.66 14.79
CA TRP A 176 2.11 -2.74 16.04
C TRP A 176 0.70 -3.28 15.81
N MET A 177 0.18 -3.07 14.60
CA MET A 177 -1.16 -3.53 14.23
C MET A 177 -1.12 -4.98 13.69
N PRO A 178 -2.18 -5.77 13.95
CA PRO A 178 -2.28 -7.16 13.46
C PRO A 178 -2.55 -7.26 11.94
N PHE A 179 -2.57 -6.14 11.23
CA PHE A 179 -2.76 -6.05 9.78
C PHE A 179 -1.64 -5.22 9.13
N SER A 180 -1.43 -5.45 7.84
CA SER A 180 -0.39 -4.75 7.10
C SER A 180 -0.75 -3.30 6.82
N LEU A 181 0.13 -2.39 7.19
CA LEU A 181 0.08 -0.97 6.86
C LEU A 181 1.07 -0.69 5.73
N GLU A 182 0.81 -1.23 4.54
CA GLU A 182 1.61 -0.94 3.35
C GLU A 182 1.03 0.23 2.59
N ILE A 183 1.93 1.04 2.02
CA ILE A 183 1.54 2.11 1.10
C ILE A 183 1.37 1.49 -0.27
N ASP A 184 0.14 1.43 -0.73
CA ASP A 184 -0.28 0.97 -2.05
C ASP A 184 -0.98 2.09 -2.83
N GLN A 185 -1.42 1.81 -4.04
CA GLN A 185 -2.18 2.77 -4.84
C GLN A 185 -3.49 3.18 -4.17
N THR A 186 -4.13 2.27 -3.42
CA THR A 186 -5.37 2.53 -2.67
C THR A 186 -5.14 3.54 -1.56
N PHE A 187 -3.98 3.48 -0.89
CA PHE A 187 -3.58 4.43 0.13
C PHE A 187 -3.45 5.87 -0.41
N ILE A 188 -2.94 6.04 -1.65
CA ILE A 188 -2.90 7.36 -2.30
C ILE A 188 -4.31 7.90 -2.51
N GLY A 189 -5.26 7.05 -2.94
CA GLY A 189 -6.68 7.42 -3.03
C GLY A 189 -7.26 7.84 -1.68
N ALA A 190 -6.92 7.15 -0.61
CA ALA A 190 -7.34 7.50 0.75
C ALA A 190 -6.78 8.85 1.22
N ILE A 191 -5.50 9.14 0.94
CA ILE A 191 -4.89 10.46 1.22
C ILE A 191 -5.63 11.57 0.47
N LEU A 192 -5.89 11.39 -0.83
CA LEU A 192 -6.60 12.39 -1.63
C LEU A 192 -8.03 12.63 -1.10
N THR A 193 -8.69 11.58 -0.64
CA THR A 193 -10.00 11.69 0.01
C THR A 193 -9.92 12.45 1.33
N ALA A 194 -8.94 12.16 2.17
CA ALA A 194 -8.72 12.87 3.43
C ALA A 194 -8.41 14.35 3.21
N ILE A 195 -7.62 14.68 2.18
CA ILE A 195 -7.38 16.07 1.75
C ILE A 195 -8.71 16.74 1.34
N GLY A 196 -9.55 16.03 0.58
CA GLY A 196 -10.87 16.54 0.17
C GLY A 196 -11.79 16.86 1.35
N TYR A 197 -11.81 16.03 2.38
CA TYR A 197 -12.56 16.33 3.61
C TYR A 197 -11.95 17.48 4.41
N SER A 198 -10.64 17.48 4.56
CA SER A 198 -9.92 18.52 5.31
C SER A 198 -10.11 19.92 4.70
N ILE A 199 -10.19 20.03 3.37
CA ILE A 199 -10.45 21.30 2.70
C ILE A 199 -11.84 21.84 2.99
N ASN A 200 -12.85 20.96 3.05
CA ASN A 200 -14.20 21.36 3.37
C ASN A 200 -14.29 22.05 4.74
N ASP A 201 -13.65 21.48 5.76
CA ASP A 201 -13.59 22.05 7.11
C ASP A 201 -12.87 23.40 7.10
N LYS A 202 -11.76 23.52 6.38
CA LYS A 202 -11.01 24.78 6.26
C LYS A 202 -11.82 25.88 5.58
N VAL A 203 -12.59 25.56 4.55
CA VAL A 203 -13.48 26.52 3.87
C VAL A 203 -14.52 27.07 4.83
N VAL A 204 -15.13 26.20 5.64
CA VAL A 204 -16.12 26.62 6.66
C VAL A 204 -15.48 27.52 7.71
N ILE A 205 -14.30 27.17 8.20
CA ILE A 205 -13.55 27.99 9.17
C ILE A 205 -13.21 29.36 8.56
N PHE A 206 -12.72 29.41 7.33
CA PHE A 206 -12.35 30.66 6.67
C PHE A 206 -13.57 31.57 6.39
N ASP A 207 -14.72 30.99 6.04
CA ASP A 207 -15.95 31.75 5.92
C ASP A 207 -16.35 32.37 7.25
N ARG A 208 -16.23 31.65 8.37
CA ARG A 208 -16.50 32.20 9.72
C ARG A 208 -15.50 33.26 10.12
N VAL A 209 -14.22 33.06 9.86
CA VAL A 209 -13.21 34.08 10.14
C VAL A 209 -13.47 35.35 9.32
N ARG A 210 -13.85 35.22 8.06
CA ARG A 210 -14.21 36.36 7.20
C ARG A 210 -15.45 37.12 7.72
N GLU A 211 -16.49 36.38 8.12
CA GLU A 211 -17.70 36.96 8.73
C GLU A 211 -17.36 37.74 10.00
N PHE A 212 -16.51 37.16 10.86
CA PHE A 212 -16.09 37.79 12.12
C PHE A 212 -15.33 39.08 11.89
N PHE A 213 -14.40 39.12 10.96
CA PHE A 213 -13.68 40.36 10.59
C PHE A 213 -14.58 41.40 9.93
N GLY A 214 -15.66 40.99 9.28
CA GLY A 214 -16.71 41.91 8.77
C GLY A 214 -17.55 42.52 9.84
N LEU A 215 -17.83 41.78 10.93
CA LEU A 215 -18.66 42.23 12.07
C LEU A 215 -17.89 43.12 13.06
N TYR A 216 -16.58 42.88 13.18
CA TYR A 216 -15.70 43.61 14.12
C TYR A 216 -14.50 44.23 13.36
N PRO A 217 -14.74 45.24 12.49
CA PRO A 217 -13.65 45.95 11.84
C PRO A 217 -12.85 46.72 12.91
N LYS A 218 -11.51 46.56 12.88
CA LYS A 218 -10.60 47.35 13.73
C LYS A 218 -10.47 48.75 13.20
#